data_ae041201e5fb48f95682cf73059baf9b
#
_entry.id   ae041201e5fb48f95682cf73059baf9b
#
_cell.length_a   1.000
_cell.length_b   1.000
_cell.length_c   1.000
_cell.angle_alpha   90.00
_cell.angle_beta   90.00
_cell.angle_gamma   90.00
#
_symmetry.space_group_name_H-M   'P 1'
#
loop_
_entity.id
_entity.type
_entity.pdbx_description
1 polymer ?
#
loop_
_entity_poly.entity_id
_entity_poly.type
_entity_poly.pdbx_seq_one_letter_code
_entity_poly.pdbx_strand_id
1 'polypeptide(L)'
;MEMIEYCGHLPLAITVLGGLLATKQTQEGWDDVHKHVKSYLHEEQNLRVNKVLALSYNDLPSYLKPCFLYLGHFPEDFEIPTKELIRMWMGEGFISQIQHRGGREDTMDDVGDRYLRELVQRCMVLVGKEGSLGKIKTCRMHDLMREFCISKAQDENFLHFTNTLSMKQREAQIGKVRRLAIISESGDNLIKGIKFNEYPYLRSLLYLLPEHDKSIFKESRFKKFKLIRVLHLEYFKKHLRKLPKDIGCLIHLRYLSLKGSNINEVPSSIGNLRCLETLDLRIDLRKPYDCILLECIYQNSSLLDSTYGPRVPNVFKYMKQLKHLYLPGQYIVCGKLELANLSYLQTLVNVQPKTVQIPTWFKLNRLRVLKVNHNAQDVKQMLISRCPLVEKLYVDCRIKKLPEAHQFSPNLAKLSLRKTLLEEDPMPTLEKLPNLKILRLFYRSFVREGMVCSEGGFPLLQYVVLSNLYYLEEWTVDKGAMPSLCHLTIDSCSSLKTIPDGLRFVTTLRQLEIRNMMKSFKDRLDEGGLDFDKVKHVPSLVFQYCDW
;
A
#
# COMPACT_ATOMS: atom_id res chain seq x y z
N MET A 1 -27.28 -14.64 25.96
CA MET A 1 -28.43 -13.89 25.42
C MET A 1 -28.55 -12.50 26.02
N GLU A 2 -28.42 -12.31 27.32
CA GLU A 2 -28.52 -11.02 27.99
C GLU A 2 -27.62 -9.91 27.43
N MET A 3 -26.38 -10.20 27.04
CA MET A 3 -25.45 -9.21 26.49
C MET A 3 -25.89 -8.60 25.14
N ILE A 4 -26.71 -9.30 24.36
CA ILE A 4 -27.25 -8.79 23.09
C ILE A 4 -28.29 -7.69 23.34
N GLU A 5 -29.10 -7.83 24.39
CA GLU A 5 -30.09 -6.83 24.80
C GLU A 5 -29.41 -5.52 25.22
N TYR A 6 -28.25 -5.61 25.87
CA TYR A 6 -27.45 -4.44 26.26
C TYR A 6 -26.92 -3.64 25.06
N CYS A 7 -26.71 -4.31 23.93
CA CYS A 7 -26.27 -3.68 22.68
C CYS A 7 -27.42 -3.02 21.89
N GLY A 8 -28.66 -3.02 22.41
CA GLY A 8 -29.83 -2.48 21.72
C GLY A 8 -30.09 -3.14 20.37
N HIS A 9 -29.69 -4.41 20.22
CA HIS A 9 -29.78 -5.21 18.99
C HIS A 9 -29.02 -4.62 17.77
N LEU A 10 -28.12 -3.65 17.99
CA LEU A 10 -27.31 -3.10 16.91
C LEU A 10 -26.11 -4.00 16.59
N PRO A 11 -25.97 -4.47 15.33
CA PRO A 11 -24.90 -5.40 14.95
C PRO A 11 -23.50 -4.90 15.28
N LEU A 12 -23.25 -3.60 15.10
CA LEU A 12 -21.95 -2.99 15.43
C LEU A 12 -21.64 -3.13 16.93
N ALA A 13 -22.57 -2.78 17.80
CA ALA A 13 -22.36 -2.86 19.26
C ALA A 13 -22.09 -4.30 19.69
N ILE A 14 -22.83 -5.26 19.12
CA ILE A 14 -22.64 -6.70 19.39
C ILE A 14 -21.24 -7.15 18.95
N THR A 15 -20.81 -6.80 17.74
CA THR A 15 -19.50 -7.20 17.21
C THR A 15 -18.35 -6.56 18.00
N VAL A 16 -18.46 -5.28 18.37
CA VAL A 16 -17.45 -4.56 19.16
C VAL A 16 -17.37 -5.13 20.59
N LEU A 17 -18.50 -5.41 21.22
CA LEU A 17 -18.53 -6.06 22.53
C LEU A 17 -17.93 -7.48 22.44
N GLY A 18 -18.25 -8.25 21.40
CA GLY A 18 -17.66 -9.55 21.14
C GLY A 18 -16.14 -9.47 20.95
N GLY A 19 -15.66 -8.48 20.19
CA GLY A 19 -14.23 -8.19 20.02
C GLY A 19 -13.53 -7.83 21.33
N LEU A 20 -14.18 -7.05 22.20
CA LEU A 20 -13.69 -6.74 23.55
C LEU A 20 -13.60 -8.03 24.40
N LEU A 21 -14.66 -8.82 24.46
CA LEU A 21 -14.72 -10.07 25.23
C LEU A 21 -13.70 -11.09 24.75
N ALA A 22 -13.44 -11.17 23.44
CA ALA A 22 -12.42 -12.05 22.87
C ALA A 22 -11.00 -11.73 23.36
N THR A 23 -10.76 -10.53 23.89
CA THR A 23 -9.46 -10.16 24.49
C THR A 23 -9.32 -10.58 25.97
N LYS A 24 -10.43 -10.96 26.62
CA LYS A 24 -10.44 -11.35 28.03
C LYS A 24 -10.18 -12.86 28.15
N GLN A 25 -9.12 -13.21 28.86
CA GLN A 25 -8.68 -14.61 29.04
C GLN A 25 -9.20 -15.24 30.33
N THR A 26 -9.79 -14.45 31.22
CA THR A 26 -10.26 -14.91 32.54
C THR A 26 -11.73 -14.66 32.73
N GLN A 27 -12.39 -15.49 33.57
CA GLN A 27 -13.79 -15.32 33.95
C GLN A 27 -14.02 -13.96 34.61
N GLU A 28 -13.11 -13.53 35.50
CA GLU A 28 -13.20 -12.22 36.14
C GLU A 28 -13.23 -11.07 35.15
N GLY A 29 -12.41 -11.15 34.07
CA GLY A 29 -12.41 -10.15 33.00
C GLY A 29 -13.75 -10.10 32.24
N TRP A 30 -14.41 -11.24 32.07
CA TRP A 30 -15.76 -11.32 31.49
C TRP A 30 -16.81 -10.73 32.43
N ASP A 31 -16.75 -11.07 33.73
CA ASP A 31 -17.68 -10.59 34.74
C ASP A 31 -17.59 -9.07 34.93
N ASP A 32 -16.40 -8.50 34.84
CA ASP A 32 -16.18 -7.05 34.87
C ASP A 32 -16.85 -6.35 33.69
N VAL A 33 -16.67 -6.84 32.48
CA VAL A 33 -17.33 -6.31 31.29
C VAL A 33 -18.84 -6.43 31.44
N HIS A 34 -19.34 -7.59 31.90
CA HIS A 34 -20.76 -7.82 32.12
C HIS A 34 -21.38 -6.83 33.11
N LYS A 35 -20.74 -6.59 34.27
CA LYS A 35 -21.18 -5.61 35.28
C LYS A 35 -21.29 -4.21 34.69
N HIS A 36 -20.30 -3.76 33.93
CA HIS A 36 -20.29 -2.45 33.30
C HIS A 36 -21.43 -2.32 32.28
N VAL A 37 -21.59 -3.31 31.40
CA VAL A 37 -22.62 -3.26 30.35
C VAL A 37 -24.02 -3.32 30.95
N LYS A 38 -24.23 -4.11 32.02
CA LYS A 38 -25.52 -4.21 32.74
C LYS A 38 -25.96 -2.86 33.34
N SER A 39 -25.03 -2.03 33.77
CA SER A 39 -25.37 -0.70 34.35
C SER A 39 -26.01 0.26 33.33
N TYR A 40 -25.93 -0.05 32.02
CA TYR A 40 -26.47 0.79 30.94
C TYR A 40 -27.90 0.45 30.50
N LEU A 41 -28.53 -0.58 31.10
CA LEU A 41 -29.86 -1.09 30.70
C LEU A 41 -31.00 -0.07 30.72
N HIS A 42 -30.93 0.90 31.63
CA HIS A 42 -32.00 1.90 31.85
C HIS A 42 -31.87 3.12 30.95
N GLU A 43 -30.92 3.14 30.00
CA GLU A 43 -30.67 4.27 29.15
C GLU A 43 -31.30 4.15 27.77
N GLU A 44 -31.45 5.29 27.08
CA GLU A 44 -31.90 5.29 25.68
C GLU A 44 -30.96 4.50 24.77
N GLN A 45 -31.51 3.92 23.71
CA GLN A 45 -30.78 3.00 22.83
C GLN A 45 -29.49 3.59 22.27
N ASN A 46 -29.54 4.84 21.78
CA ASN A 46 -28.36 5.52 21.23
C ASN A 46 -27.26 5.75 22.28
N LEU A 47 -27.66 6.02 23.52
CA LEU A 47 -26.74 6.23 24.63
C LEU A 47 -26.06 4.92 25.03
N ARG A 48 -26.79 3.79 25.01
CA ARG A 48 -26.26 2.45 25.26
C ARG A 48 -25.16 2.06 24.26
N VAL A 49 -25.41 2.29 22.97
CA VAL A 49 -24.43 2.03 21.91
C VAL A 49 -23.14 2.80 22.16
N ASN A 50 -23.25 4.12 22.37
CA ASN A 50 -22.09 4.96 22.63
C ASN A 50 -21.30 4.52 23.87
N LYS A 51 -21.98 4.00 24.91
CA LYS A 51 -21.30 3.47 26.10
C LYS A 51 -20.56 2.15 25.85
N VAL A 52 -21.13 1.26 25.03
CA VAL A 52 -20.44 0.03 24.60
C VAL A 52 -19.20 0.37 23.79
N LEU A 53 -19.29 1.33 22.87
CA LEU A 53 -18.13 1.82 22.11
C LEU A 53 -17.09 2.46 23.03
N ALA A 54 -17.54 3.26 24.03
CA ALA A 54 -16.68 3.89 25.02
C ALA A 54 -15.96 2.85 25.90
N LEU A 55 -16.64 1.78 26.30
CA LEU A 55 -16.05 0.69 27.06
C LEU A 55 -14.91 0.02 26.27
N SER A 56 -15.15 -0.28 24.99
CA SER A 56 -14.12 -0.86 24.11
C SER A 56 -12.95 0.08 23.88
N TYR A 57 -13.19 1.38 23.76
CA TYR A 57 -12.13 2.39 23.65
C TYR A 57 -11.32 2.52 24.95
N ASN A 58 -11.99 2.53 26.10
CA ASN A 58 -11.32 2.64 27.42
C ASN A 58 -10.41 1.44 27.69
N ASP A 59 -10.81 0.25 27.24
CA ASP A 59 -10.02 -1.00 27.34
C ASP A 59 -8.83 -1.05 26.36
N LEU A 60 -8.76 -0.14 25.39
CA LEU A 60 -7.60 -0.10 24.52
C LEU A 60 -6.32 0.20 25.29
N PRO A 61 -5.25 -0.56 25.02
CA PRO A 61 -3.91 -0.20 25.48
C PRO A 61 -3.55 1.23 25.09
N SER A 62 -2.79 1.91 25.94
CA SER A 62 -2.42 3.33 25.76
C SER A 62 -1.75 3.62 24.42
N TYR A 63 -0.99 2.65 23.88
CA TYR A 63 -0.33 2.79 22.59
C TYR A 63 -1.29 2.70 21.39
N LEU A 64 -2.47 2.07 21.53
CA LEU A 64 -3.47 1.96 20.45
C LEU A 64 -4.44 3.15 20.42
N LYS A 65 -4.70 3.81 21.54
CA LYS A 65 -5.64 4.95 21.59
C LYS A 65 -5.32 6.04 20.56
N PRO A 66 -4.06 6.54 20.46
CA PRO A 66 -3.74 7.54 19.44
C PRO A 66 -3.84 6.99 18.02
N CYS A 67 -3.54 5.71 17.78
CA CYS A 67 -3.71 5.07 16.49
C CYS A 67 -5.18 5.01 16.07
N PHE A 68 -6.07 4.66 16.99
CA PHE A 68 -7.51 4.65 16.78
C PHE A 68 -8.05 6.06 16.51
N LEU A 69 -7.74 7.04 17.36
CA LEU A 69 -8.20 8.42 17.19
C LEU A 69 -7.72 9.06 15.88
N TYR A 70 -6.56 8.62 15.38
CA TYR A 70 -6.03 9.12 14.10
C TYR A 70 -6.88 8.72 12.90
N LEU A 71 -7.61 7.61 12.97
CA LEU A 71 -8.52 7.17 11.91
C LEU A 71 -9.67 8.12 11.67
N GLY A 72 -10.07 8.89 12.68
CA GLY A 72 -11.08 9.94 12.55
C GLY A 72 -10.77 11.02 11.51
N HIS A 73 -9.50 11.16 11.05
CA HIS A 73 -9.14 12.10 9.98
C HIS A 73 -9.81 11.77 8.64
N PHE A 74 -10.13 10.49 8.40
CA PHE A 74 -10.60 10.04 7.09
C PHE A 74 -12.12 10.19 6.97
N PRO A 75 -12.64 10.48 5.75
CA PRO A 75 -14.07 10.54 5.48
C PRO A 75 -14.79 9.21 5.74
N GLU A 76 -16.11 9.26 5.78
CA GLU A 76 -16.95 8.07 5.76
C GLU A 76 -16.65 7.21 4.53
N ASP A 77 -16.79 5.89 4.67
CA ASP A 77 -16.54 4.89 3.63
C ASP A 77 -15.16 4.96 2.94
N PHE A 78 -14.25 5.81 3.42
CA PHE A 78 -12.93 5.93 2.83
C PHE A 78 -12.09 4.68 3.07
N GLU A 79 -11.68 4.02 1.99
CA GLU A 79 -10.74 2.90 2.06
C GLU A 79 -9.31 3.39 2.30
N ILE A 80 -8.88 3.36 3.55
CA ILE A 80 -7.57 3.83 3.99
C ILE A 80 -6.49 2.80 3.61
N PRO A 81 -5.49 3.13 2.77
CA PRO A 81 -4.38 2.24 2.49
C PRO A 81 -3.53 2.00 3.75
N THR A 82 -3.49 0.75 4.22
CA THR A 82 -2.90 0.40 5.53
C THR A 82 -1.43 0.80 5.67
N LYS A 83 -0.64 0.67 4.59
CA LYS A 83 0.76 1.07 4.60
C LYS A 83 0.96 2.58 4.76
N GLU A 84 0.09 3.38 4.15
CA GLU A 84 0.14 4.84 4.26
C GLU A 84 -0.27 5.25 5.68
N LEU A 85 -1.32 4.65 6.23
CA LEU A 85 -1.76 4.86 7.61
C LEU A 85 -0.66 4.55 8.63
N ILE A 86 -0.05 3.37 8.55
CA ILE A 86 1.02 2.94 9.45
C ILE A 86 2.20 3.93 9.41
N ARG A 87 2.58 4.42 8.23
CA ARG A 87 3.66 5.40 8.08
C ARG A 87 3.31 6.78 8.61
N MET A 88 2.04 7.17 8.55
CA MET A 88 1.57 8.37 9.23
C MET A 88 1.63 8.20 10.75
N TRP A 89 1.24 7.04 11.30
CA TRP A 89 1.43 6.73 12.72
C TRP A 89 2.92 6.75 13.14
N MET A 90 3.81 6.23 12.29
CA MET A 90 5.26 6.32 12.51
C MET A 90 5.73 7.79 12.51
N GLY A 91 5.29 8.58 11.54
CA GLY A 91 5.60 10.01 11.44
C GLY A 91 5.16 10.80 12.66
N GLU A 92 3.97 10.53 13.20
CA GLU A 92 3.47 11.11 14.46
C GLU A 92 4.27 10.64 15.67
N GLY A 93 4.88 9.46 15.61
CA GLY A 93 5.61 8.83 16.71
C GLY A 93 4.74 7.95 17.61
N PHE A 94 3.61 7.44 17.11
CA PHE A 94 2.75 6.52 17.86
C PHE A 94 3.35 5.11 17.92
N ILE A 95 4.19 4.75 16.95
CA ILE A 95 4.90 3.49 16.90
C ILE A 95 6.32 3.74 17.39
N SER A 96 6.61 3.39 18.64
CA SER A 96 7.84 3.81 19.31
C SER A 96 8.80 2.68 19.69
N GLN A 97 8.40 1.42 19.66
CA GLN A 97 9.25 0.33 20.15
C GLN A 97 9.37 -0.81 19.14
N ILE A 98 10.61 -1.13 18.82
CA ILE A 98 10.99 -2.37 18.15
C ILE A 98 11.06 -3.44 19.23
N GLN A 99 10.15 -4.42 19.19
CA GLN A 99 10.22 -5.59 20.09
C GLN A 99 10.99 -6.70 19.37
N HIS A 100 12.02 -7.21 20.01
CA HIS A 100 12.73 -8.41 19.53
C HIS A 100 11.90 -9.66 19.90
N ARG A 101 11.31 -10.31 18.92
CA ARG A 101 10.68 -11.62 19.09
C ARG A 101 11.27 -12.61 18.09
N GLY A 102 11.77 -13.73 18.58
CA GLY A 102 12.11 -14.89 17.74
C GLY A 102 13.29 -14.71 16.77
N GLY A 103 14.34 -13.98 17.13
CA GLY A 103 15.60 -13.93 16.36
C GLY A 103 15.60 -13.03 15.11
N ARG A 104 14.46 -12.45 14.72
CA ARG A 104 14.37 -11.46 13.65
C ARG A 104 13.98 -10.09 14.24
N GLU A 105 14.69 -9.06 13.84
CA GLU A 105 14.40 -7.68 14.23
C GLU A 105 13.11 -7.23 13.51
N ASP A 106 12.02 -6.97 14.26
CA ASP A 106 10.79 -6.40 13.74
C ASP A 106 11.04 -4.98 13.25
N THR A 107 10.46 -4.63 12.12
CA THR A 107 10.45 -3.22 11.68
C THR A 107 9.28 -2.47 12.31
N MET A 108 9.35 -1.13 12.27
CA MET A 108 8.21 -0.30 12.67
C MET A 108 6.95 -0.56 11.83
N ASP A 109 7.11 -0.91 10.53
CA ASP A 109 6.00 -1.36 9.69
C ASP A 109 5.36 -2.64 10.24
N ASP A 110 6.17 -3.62 10.70
CA ASP A 110 5.67 -4.88 11.27
C ASP A 110 4.91 -4.62 12.60
N VAL A 111 5.41 -3.70 13.42
CA VAL A 111 4.72 -3.26 14.65
C VAL A 111 3.40 -2.57 14.32
N GLY A 112 3.40 -1.67 13.34
CA GLY A 112 2.19 -0.99 12.87
C GLY A 112 1.15 -1.94 12.29
N ASP A 113 1.58 -2.95 11.51
CA ASP A 113 0.69 -4.02 11.01
C ASP A 113 0.05 -4.78 12.21
N ARG A 114 0.77 -5.01 13.33
CA ARG A 114 0.19 -5.63 14.54
C ARG A 114 -0.83 -4.73 15.23
N TYR A 115 -0.52 -3.44 15.39
CA TYR A 115 -1.45 -2.46 15.96
C TYR A 115 -2.76 -2.41 15.17
N LEU A 116 -2.67 -2.37 13.84
CA LEU A 116 -3.85 -2.41 12.99
C LEU A 116 -4.64 -3.71 13.15
N ARG A 117 -3.95 -4.87 13.16
CA ARG A 117 -4.61 -6.18 13.37
C ARG A 117 -5.31 -6.26 14.72
N GLU A 118 -4.74 -5.71 15.77
CA GLU A 118 -5.36 -5.66 17.08
C GLU A 118 -6.63 -4.81 17.08
N LEU A 119 -6.63 -3.65 16.41
CA LEU A 119 -7.84 -2.84 16.24
C LEU A 119 -8.92 -3.58 15.41
N VAL A 120 -8.51 -4.33 14.39
CA VAL A 120 -9.42 -5.16 13.60
C VAL A 120 -9.99 -6.32 14.43
N GLN A 121 -9.18 -7.02 15.21
CA GLN A 121 -9.62 -8.12 16.10
C GLN A 121 -10.63 -7.64 17.15
N ARG A 122 -10.48 -6.40 17.62
CA ARG A 122 -11.45 -5.74 18.51
C ARG A 122 -12.70 -5.20 17.79
N CYS A 123 -12.83 -5.46 16.49
CA CYS A 123 -13.93 -4.98 15.63
C CYS A 123 -14.10 -3.45 15.61
N MET A 124 -13.07 -2.69 15.99
CA MET A 124 -13.08 -1.22 15.95
C MET A 124 -12.71 -0.67 14.56
N VAL A 125 -12.08 -1.50 13.73
CA VAL A 125 -11.68 -1.21 12.35
C VAL A 125 -12.10 -2.36 11.46
N LEU A 126 -12.68 -2.05 10.32
CA LEU A 126 -13.11 -3.03 9.33
C LEU A 126 -12.02 -3.26 8.30
N VAL A 127 -11.86 -4.50 7.88
CA VAL A 127 -11.02 -4.86 6.74
C VAL A 127 -11.75 -4.45 5.45
N GLY A 128 -11.11 -3.69 4.60
CA GLY A 128 -11.58 -3.39 3.25
C GLY A 128 -11.09 -4.45 2.28
N LYS A 129 -10.02 -4.16 1.54
CA LYS A 129 -9.40 -5.10 0.61
C LYS A 129 -8.31 -5.92 1.28
N GLU A 130 -8.34 -7.22 1.04
CA GLU A 130 -7.25 -8.11 1.39
C GLU A 130 -6.29 -8.33 0.23
N GLY A 131 -5.08 -8.65 0.56
CA GLY A 131 -4.05 -9.06 -0.39
C GLY A 131 -3.79 -10.56 -0.32
N SER A 132 -2.96 -11.04 -1.22
CA SER A 132 -2.42 -12.39 -1.14
C SER A 132 -1.83 -12.64 0.26
N LEU A 133 -2.01 -13.82 0.81
CA LEU A 133 -1.55 -14.23 2.15
C LEU A 133 -2.25 -13.50 3.31
N GLY A 134 -3.52 -13.11 3.18
CA GLY A 134 -4.30 -12.49 4.25
C GLY A 134 -3.75 -11.14 4.75
N LYS A 135 -2.97 -10.44 3.92
CA LYS A 135 -2.45 -9.12 4.28
C LYS A 135 -3.51 -8.06 4.02
N ILE A 136 -3.88 -7.30 5.04
CA ILE A 136 -4.82 -6.20 4.94
C ILE A 136 -4.21 -5.10 4.05
N LYS A 137 -4.85 -4.78 2.93
CA LYS A 137 -4.41 -3.71 2.01
C LYS A 137 -5.07 -2.38 2.32
N THR A 138 -6.36 -2.41 2.61
CA THR A 138 -7.13 -1.24 3.02
C THR A 138 -7.96 -1.57 4.25
N CYS A 139 -8.23 -0.57 5.04
CA CYS A 139 -9.16 -0.64 6.16
C CYS A 139 -10.10 0.56 6.13
N ARG A 140 -11.21 0.44 6.81
CA ARG A 140 -12.19 1.52 6.98
C ARG A 140 -12.81 1.48 8.36
N MET A 141 -13.47 2.55 8.74
CA MET A 141 -14.22 2.63 9.99
C MET A 141 -15.72 2.62 9.68
N HIS A 142 -16.50 1.94 10.49
CA HIS A 142 -17.97 2.01 10.42
C HIS A 142 -18.43 3.41 10.86
N ASP A 143 -19.49 3.97 10.26
CA ASP A 143 -19.94 5.35 10.48
C ASP A 143 -20.15 5.69 11.95
N LEU A 144 -20.92 4.90 12.68
CA LEU A 144 -21.13 5.09 14.12
C LEU A 144 -19.82 5.02 14.94
N MET A 145 -18.90 4.14 14.54
CA MET A 145 -17.58 4.06 15.19
C MET A 145 -16.75 5.30 14.87
N ARG A 146 -16.88 5.83 13.65
CA ARG A 146 -16.21 7.06 13.23
C ARG A 146 -16.74 8.28 13.98
N GLU A 147 -18.07 8.41 14.09
CA GLU A 147 -18.70 9.48 14.89
C GLU A 147 -18.22 9.43 16.35
N PHE A 148 -18.23 8.26 16.95
CA PHE A 148 -17.68 8.04 18.29
C PHE A 148 -16.20 8.43 18.37
N CYS A 149 -15.38 7.99 17.40
CA CYS A 149 -13.95 8.32 17.32
C CYS A 149 -13.72 9.83 17.23
N ILE A 150 -14.50 10.54 16.41
CA ILE A 150 -14.43 11.99 16.27
C ILE A 150 -14.81 12.69 17.58
N SER A 151 -15.91 12.29 18.22
CA SER A 151 -16.32 12.82 19.52
C SER A 151 -15.22 12.66 20.56
N LYS A 152 -14.64 11.47 20.68
CA LYS A 152 -13.52 11.20 21.60
C LYS A 152 -12.26 12.00 21.25
N ALA A 153 -11.94 12.12 19.97
CA ALA A 153 -10.80 12.91 19.51
C ALA A 153 -10.97 14.41 19.82
N GLN A 154 -12.21 14.93 19.82
CA GLN A 154 -12.52 16.30 20.22
C GLN A 154 -12.42 16.48 21.75
N ASP A 155 -13.00 15.57 22.54
CA ASP A 155 -12.92 15.57 24.01
C ASP A 155 -11.44 15.60 24.48
N GLU A 156 -10.59 14.83 23.83
CA GLU A 156 -9.15 14.73 24.15
C GLU A 156 -8.28 15.81 23.47
N ASN A 157 -8.89 16.78 22.75
CA ASN A 157 -8.17 17.77 21.93
C ASN A 157 -7.14 17.13 20.99
N PHE A 158 -7.46 15.94 20.48
CA PHE A 158 -6.55 15.17 19.65
C PHE A 158 -6.58 15.58 18.18
N LEU A 159 -7.79 15.85 17.65
CA LEU A 159 -8.06 16.07 16.23
C LEU A 159 -9.07 17.21 16.03
N HIS A 160 -8.89 17.98 14.97
CA HIS A 160 -9.80 19.04 14.56
C HIS A 160 -10.17 18.94 13.08
N PHE A 161 -11.42 19.30 12.76
CA PHE A 161 -11.97 19.36 11.41
C PHE A 161 -12.33 20.79 11.02
N THR A 162 -12.12 21.12 9.76
CA THR A 162 -12.47 22.47 9.26
C THR A 162 -13.97 22.67 9.05
N ASN A 163 -14.71 21.58 8.83
CA ASN A 163 -16.14 21.65 8.46
C ASN A 163 -17.12 21.78 9.63
N THR A 164 -16.70 21.45 10.86
CA THR A 164 -17.62 21.28 11.99
C THR A 164 -17.66 22.45 12.97
N LEU A 165 -16.77 23.43 12.85
CA LEU A 165 -16.68 24.49 13.85
C LEU A 165 -17.36 25.79 13.38
N SER A 166 -18.26 26.33 14.20
CA SER A 166 -18.73 27.71 14.07
C SER A 166 -17.56 28.69 14.23
N MET A 167 -17.67 29.91 13.67
CA MET A 167 -16.61 30.92 13.79
C MET A 167 -16.15 31.17 15.23
N LYS A 168 -17.08 31.22 16.18
CA LYS A 168 -16.78 31.41 17.61
C LYS A 168 -16.02 30.25 18.25
N GLN A 169 -16.32 29.02 17.85
CA GLN A 169 -15.59 27.82 18.33
C GLN A 169 -14.20 27.73 17.73
N ARG A 170 -13.99 28.24 16.51
CA ARG A 170 -12.65 28.34 15.89
C ARG A 170 -11.72 29.25 16.68
N GLU A 171 -12.20 30.43 17.10
CA GLU A 171 -11.40 31.40 17.86
C GLU A 171 -10.94 30.86 19.22
N ALA A 172 -11.77 30.10 19.93
CA ALA A 172 -11.43 29.51 21.23
C ALA A 172 -10.39 28.37 21.16
N GLN A 173 -10.20 27.77 20.00
CA GLN A 173 -9.31 26.62 19.79
C GLN A 173 -8.02 26.96 19.01
N ILE A 174 -7.92 28.16 18.48
CA ILE A 174 -6.72 28.68 17.82
C ILE A 174 -5.53 28.51 18.76
N GLY A 175 -4.46 27.90 18.27
CA GLY A 175 -3.25 27.68 19.05
C GLY A 175 -3.18 26.35 19.82
N LYS A 176 -4.27 25.55 19.90
CA LYS A 176 -4.24 24.22 20.55
C LYS A 176 -4.19 23.06 19.54
N VAL A 177 -4.54 23.31 18.28
CA VAL A 177 -4.67 22.29 17.24
C VAL A 177 -3.33 21.68 16.90
N ARG A 178 -3.24 20.36 17.06
CA ARG A 178 -2.05 19.58 16.71
C ARG A 178 -2.23 18.79 15.42
N ARG A 179 -3.45 18.42 15.05
CA ARG A 179 -3.77 17.60 13.86
C ARG A 179 -4.99 18.18 13.18
N LEU A 180 -4.87 18.35 11.88
CA LEU A 180 -5.89 18.96 11.05
C LEU A 180 -6.15 18.09 9.82
N ALA A 181 -7.40 17.71 9.62
CA ALA A 181 -7.87 17.12 8.37
C ALA A 181 -8.70 18.16 7.61
N ILE A 182 -8.40 18.32 6.35
CA ILE A 182 -9.15 19.14 5.42
C ILE A 182 -9.90 18.21 4.50
N ILE A 183 -11.22 18.10 4.72
CA ILE A 183 -12.14 17.29 3.94
C ILE A 183 -13.11 18.26 3.27
N SER A 184 -13.25 18.23 1.94
CA SER A 184 -14.24 19.03 1.22
C SER A 184 -15.12 18.13 0.39
N GLU A 185 -16.40 18.16 0.66
CA GLU A 185 -17.45 17.50 -0.14
C GLU A 185 -18.00 18.44 -1.23
N SER A 186 -17.88 19.75 -1.02
CA SER A 186 -18.37 20.78 -1.94
C SER A 186 -17.31 21.87 -2.17
N GLY A 187 -16.92 22.01 -3.39
CA GLY A 187 -15.68 22.57 -3.94
C GLY A 187 -15.33 24.01 -3.76
N ASP A 188 -15.86 24.88 -2.91
CA ASP A 188 -15.57 26.28 -3.25
C ASP A 188 -15.07 27.27 -2.19
N ASN A 189 -15.34 27.18 -0.92
CA ASN A 189 -15.00 28.34 -0.07
C ASN A 189 -14.38 28.05 1.30
N LEU A 190 -14.36 26.84 1.78
CA LEU A 190 -13.92 26.49 3.14
C LEU A 190 -12.42 26.76 3.38
N ILE A 191 -11.61 26.61 2.34
CA ILE A 191 -10.15 26.68 2.44
C ILE A 191 -9.64 28.13 2.39
N LYS A 192 -10.37 29.03 1.74
CA LYS A 192 -10.00 30.46 1.71
C LYS A 192 -10.01 31.09 3.10
N GLY A 193 -10.78 30.52 4.04
CA GLY A 193 -10.87 30.97 5.43
C GLY A 193 -9.78 30.44 6.38
N ILE A 194 -8.98 29.41 5.95
CA ILE A 194 -7.96 28.85 6.83
C ILE A 194 -6.73 29.76 6.85
N LYS A 195 -6.56 30.46 7.93
CA LYS A 195 -5.35 31.24 8.21
C LYS A 195 -4.34 30.33 8.91
N PHE A 196 -3.46 29.66 8.16
CA PHE A 196 -2.45 28.74 8.72
C PHE A 196 -1.54 29.35 9.80
N ASN A 197 -1.50 30.68 9.93
CA ASN A 197 -0.81 31.38 11.02
C ASN A 197 -1.41 31.09 12.40
N GLU A 198 -2.66 30.65 12.42
CA GLU A 198 -3.43 30.38 13.63
C GLU A 198 -3.10 28.99 14.23
N TYR A 199 -2.30 28.16 13.51
CA TYR A 199 -1.97 26.79 13.91
C TYR A 199 -0.48 26.56 14.15
N PRO A 200 0.18 27.24 15.11
CA PRO A 200 1.62 27.16 15.31
C PRO A 200 2.10 25.80 15.83
N TYR A 201 1.22 25.02 16.46
CA TYR A 201 1.54 23.72 17.05
C TYR A 201 1.14 22.54 16.18
N LEU A 202 0.77 22.77 14.91
CA LEU A 202 0.34 21.74 13.99
C LEU A 202 1.44 20.70 13.74
N ARG A 203 1.11 19.42 13.97
CA ARG A 203 1.98 18.26 13.76
C ARG A 203 1.59 17.42 12.55
N SER A 204 0.30 17.28 12.29
CA SER A 204 -0.26 16.59 11.11
C SER A 204 -1.18 17.49 10.32
N LEU A 205 -0.97 17.50 9.01
CA LEU A 205 -1.90 18.08 8.04
C LEU A 205 -2.22 17.04 6.97
N LEU A 206 -3.48 16.63 6.94
CA LEU A 206 -4.02 15.71 5.93
C LEU A 206 -4.97 16.48 5.01
N TYR A 207 -4.69 16.41 3.74
CA TYR A 207 -5.49 17.01 2.69
C TYR A 207 -6.17 15.89 1.90
N LEU A 208 -7.47 15.69 2.16
CA LEU A 208 -8.27 14.58 1.65
C LEU A 208 -9.41 15.12 0.77
N LEU A 209 -9.05 15.83 -0.32
CA LEU A 209 -10.02 16.49 -1.17
C LEU A 209 -10.23 15.80 -2.51
N PRO A 210 -11.45 15.80 -3.04
CA PRO A 210 -11.68 15.53 -4.45
C PRO A 210 -11.14 16.65 -5.36
N GLU A 211 -11.00 16.38 -6.63
CA GLU A 211 -10.21 17.06 -7.68
C GLU A 211 -10.39 18.59 -7.91
N HIS A 212 -11.18 19.33 -7.14
CA HIS A 212 -11.71 20.63 -7.57
C HIS A 212 -11.16 21.90 -6.90
N ASP A 213 -10.28 21.84 -5.91
CA ASP A 213 -9.88 23.06 -5.20
C ASP A 213 -8.63 23.78 -5.73
N LYS A 214 -8.75 25.12 -5.74
CA LYS A 214 -7.85 26.00 -6.50
C LYS A 214 -6.81 26.80 -5.69
N SER A 215 -6.83 26.82 -4.35
CA SER A 215 -6.25 27.99 -3.67
C SER A 215 -5.28 27.81 -2.50
N ILE A 216 -4.94 26.58 -2.05
CA ILE A 216 -4.30 26.37 -0.74
C ILE A 216 -2.83 26.81 -0.69
N PHE A 217 -2.08 26.60 -1.75
CA PHE A 217 -0.63 26.84 -1.75
C PHE A 217 -0.21 28.00 -2.66
N LYS A 218 -0.84 29.16 -2.46
CA LYS A 218 -0.19 30.40 -2.90
C LYS A 218 1.04 30.61 -2.04
N GLU A 219 2.14 30.91 -2.69
CA GLU A 219 3.52 31.12 -2.23
C GLU A 219 3.78 31.25 -0.70
N SER A 220 4.84 30.56 -0.23
CA SER A 220 5.54 30.76 1.06
C SER A 220 4.76 30.53 2.37
N ARG A 221 3.91 29.51 2.47
CA ARG A 221 3.18 29.23 3.74
C ARG A 221 3.81 28.16 4.63
N PHE A 222 4.73 27.33 4.10
CA PHE A 222 5.35 26.23 4.86
C PHE A 222 6.23 26.72 6.03
N LYS A 223 6.87 27.87 5.91
CA LYS A 223 7.69 28.47 6.99
C LYS A 223 6.97 28.60 8.33
N LYS A 224 5.63 28.58 8.32
CA LYS A 224 4.81 28.75 9.52
C LYS A 224 4.59 27.47 10.30
N PHE A 225 4.76 26.30 9.65
CA PHE A 225 4.55 25.00 10.26
C PHE A 225 5.83 24.45 10.90
N LYS A 226 6.30 25.09 11.97
CA LYS A 226 7.58 24.71 12.60
C LYS A 226 7.61 23.30 13.20
N LEU A 227 6.45 22.76 13.62
CA LEU A 227 6.36 21.48 14.35
C LEU A 227 5.77 20.34 13.52
N ILE A 228 5.51 20.56 12.23
CA ILE A 228 4.85 19.56 11.40
C ILE A 228 5.71 18.30 11.22
N ARG A 229 5.10 17.13 11.39
CA ARG A 229 5.69 15.81 11.27
C ARG A 229 5.11 15.00 10.13
N VAL A 230 3.81 15.18 9.86
CA VAL A 230 3.07 14.47 8.82
C VAL A 230 2.42 15.49 7.88
N LEU A 231 2.76 15.40 6.61
CA LEU A 231 2.17 16.22 5.54
C LEU A 231 1.70 15.32 4.41
N HIS A 232 0.39 15.17 4.29
CA HIS A 232 -0.27 14.32 3.31
C HIS A 232 -1.02 15.18 2.30
N LEU A 233 -0.48 15.30 1.08
CA LEU A 233 -0.95 16.16 -0.01
C LEU A 233 -1.15 15.32 -1.26
N GLU A 234 -2.10 14.38 -1.24
CA GLU A 234 -2.34 13.48 -2.35
C GLU A 234 -3.38 14.05 -3.33
N TYR A 235 -3.25 13.64 -4.61
CA TYR A 235 -4.18 13.96 -5.70
C TYR A 235 -4.39 15.47 -5.96
N PHE A 236 -3.42 16.27 -5.62
CA PHE A 236 -3.44 17.72 -5.82
C PHE A 236 -3.16 18.05 -7.29
N LYS A 237 -4.21 18.19 -8.13
CA LYS A 237 -4.08 18.18 -9.60
C LYS A 237 -3.98 19.55 -10.28
N LYS A 238 -4.53 20.63 -9.72
CA LYS A 238 -4.82 21.83 -10.57
C LYS A 238 -3.85 23.00 -10.50
N HIS A 239 -3.17 23.30 -9.41
CA HIS A 239 -2.49 24.61 -9.27
C HIS A 239 -1.06 24.61 -8.77
N LEU A 240 -0.54 23.52 -8.26
CA LEU A 240 0.83 23.46 -7.77
C LEU A 240 1.72 22.71 -8.78
N ARG A 241 2.18 23.42 -9.82
CA ARG A 241 3.15 22.83 -10.76
C ARG A 241 4.54 22.68 -10.15
N LYS A 242 4.88 23.50 -9.15
CA LYS A 242 6.18 23.47 -8.46
C LYS A 242 5.96 23.44 -6.96
N LEU A 243 6.64 22.53 -6.27
CA LEU A 243 6.66 22.52 -4.82
C LEU A 243 7.47 23.73 -4.31
N PRO A 244 6.91 24.57 -3.41
CA PRO A 244 7.62 25.74 -2.90
C PRO A 244 8.94 25.41 -2.22
N LYS A 245 9.96 26.25 -2.38
CA LYS A 245 11.29 26.02 -1.77
C LYS A 245 11.27 26.02 -0.24
N ASP A 246 10.31 26.69 0.37
CA ASP A 246 10.14 26.75 1.82
C ASP A 246 9.66 25.43 2.45
N ILE A 247 9.33 24.40 1.66
CA ILE A 247 9.15 23.03 2.15
C ILE A 247 10.39 22.56 2.94
N GLY A 248 11.59 22.97 2.53
CA GLY A 248 12.83 22.64 3.23
C GLY A 248 12.98 23.26 4.62
N CYS A 249 12.06 24.15 5.04
CA CYS A 249 12.01 24.70 6.40
C CYS A 249 11.32 23.77 7.40
N LEU A 250 10.67 22.70 6.93
CA LEU A 250 9.93 21.73 7.76
C LEU A 250 10.88 20.68 8.37
N ILE A 251 11.85 21.11 9.15
CA ILE A 251 12.96 20.26 9.63
C ILE A 251 12.52 19.06 10.49
N HIS A 252 11.33 19.11 11.09
CA HIS A 252 10.74 18.03 11.89
C HIS A 252 9.87 17.06 11.07
N LEU A 253 9.73 17.30 9.75
CA LEU A 253 8.88 16.47 8.90
C LEU A 253 9.44 15.05 8.79
N ARG A 254 8.59 14.06 9.07
CA ARG A 254 8.90 12.62 9.01
C ARG A 254 8.17 11.90 7.88
N TYR A 255 6.99 12.37 7.51
CA TYR A 255 6.18 11.81 6.45
C TYR A 255 5.76 12.92 5.48
N LEU A 256 6.08 12.73 4.19
CA LEU A 256 5.63 13.58 3.09
C LEU A 256 5.08 12.70 1.97
N SER A 257 3.80 12.88 1.63
CA SER A 257 3.20 12.27 0.44
C SER A 257 2.69 13.35 -0.51
N LEU A 258 3.12 13.24 -1.78
CA LEU A 258 2.69 14.04 -2.92
C LEU A 258 2.08 13.14 -4.02
N LYS A 259 1.65 11.94 -3.64
CA LYS A 259 1.13 10.92 -4.56
C LYS A 259 -0.07 11.45 -5.36
N GLY A 260 -0.09 11.15 -6.65
CA GLY A 260 -1.18 11.55 -7.56
C GLY A 260 -1.28 13.06 -7.81
N SER A 261 -0.37 13.88 -7.25
CA SER A 261 -0.33 15.32 -7.51
C SER A 261 0.29 15.64 -8.89
N ASN A 262 0.04 16.85 -9.41
CA ASN A 262 0.55 17.29 -10.73
C ASN A 262 1.75 18.27 -10.56
N ILE A 263 2.78 17.84 -9.79
CA ILE A 263 3.98 18.63 -9.52
C ILE A 263 5.06 18.33 -10.56
N ASN A 264 5.53 19.33 -11.30
CA ASN A 264 6.56 19.16 -12.33
C ASN A 264 7.98 19.28 -11.78
N GLU A 265 8.16 19.93 -10.64
CA GLU A 265 9.47 20.21 -10.09
C GLU A 265 9.47 20.10 -8.56
N VAL A 266 10.39 19.28 -8.06
CA VAL A 266 10.67 19.12 -6.63
C VAL A 266 11.93 19.94 -6.33
N PRO A 267 11.89 20.91 -5.38
CA PRO A 267 13.02 21.78 -5.10
C PRO A 267 14.15 21.04 -4.37
N SER A 268 15.38 21.46 -4.58
CA SER A 268 16.55 20.89 -3.89
C SER A 268 16.52 21.10 -2.37
N SER A 269 15.78 22.09 -1.88
CA SER A 269 15.59 22.34 -0.44
C SER A 269 14.92 21.17 0.30
N ILE A 270 14.27 20.22 -0.41
CA ILE A 270 13.74 19.00 0.20
C ILE A 270 14.85 18.18 0.91
N GLY A 271 16.11 18.31 0.47
CA GLY A 271 17.28 17.69 1.11
C GLY A 271 17.55 18.18 2.54
N ASN A 272 16.96 19.30 2.97
CA ASN A 272 17.06 19.81 4.34
C ASN A 272 16.19 19.02 5.32
N LEU A 273 15.26 18.18 4.83
CA LEU A 273 14.35 17.38 5.65
C LEU A 273 15.06 16.14 6.22
N ARG A 274 16.01 16.36 7.11
CA ARG A 274 16.90 15.29 7.64
C ARG A 274 16.18 14.26 8.51
N CYS A 275 15.04 14.62 9.10
CA CYS A 275 14.20 13.73 9.91
C CYS A 275 13.23 12.90 9.06
N LEU A 276 13.19 13.07 7.73
CA LEU A 276 12.20 12.43 6.88
C LEU A 276 12.42 10.92 6.82
N GLU A 277 11.38 10.18 7.18
CA GLU A 277 11.34 8.71 7.18
C GLU A 277 10.60 8.15 5.95
N THR A 278 9.58 8.86 5.48
CA THR A 278 8.81 8.49 4.28
C THR A 278 8.70 9.67 3.33
N LEU A 279 9.10 9.44 2.08
CA LEU A 279 8.92 10.36 0.97
C LEU A 279 8.21 9.66 -0.19
N ASP A 280 6.99 10.09 -0.46
CA ASP A 280 6.21 9.58 -1.59
C ASP A 280 6.07 10.66 -2.67
N LEU A 281 6.82 10.46 -3.73
CA LEU A 281 6.84 11.31 -4.94
C LEU A 281 6.19 10.57 -6.14
N ARG A 282 5.23 9.69 -5.94
CA ARG A 282 4.47 9.08 -7.04
C ARG A 282 3.55 10.09 -7.71
N ILE A 283 4.15 11.13 -8.23
CA ILE A 283 3.51 12.23 -8.94
C ILE A 283 2.96 11.71 -10.26
N ASP A 284 1.76 12.13 -10.62
CA ASP A 284 1.07 11.72 -11.84
C ASP A 284 0.90 12.94 -12.75
N LEU A 285 1.89 13.16 -13.61
CA LEU A 285 1.77 14.16 -14.68
C LEU A 285 0.87 13.57 -15.77
N ARG A 286 -0.25 14.22 -16.06
CA ARG A 286 -1.07 13.87 -17.23
C ARG A 286 -0.21 14.06 -18.46
N LYS A 287 0.00 12.98 -19.22
CA LYS A 287 0.65 13.06 -20.53
C LYS A 287 -0.22 13.92 -21.45
N PRO A 288 0.35 14.81 -22.26
CA PRO A 288 -0.37 15.44 -23.35
C PRO A 288 -1.05 14.36 -24.22
N TYR A 289 -2.24 14.62 -24.74
CA TYR A 289 -3.00 13.66 -25.55
C TYR A 289 -2.15 13.12 -26.71
N ASP A 290 -1.29 13.95 -27.29
CA ASP A 290 -0.38 13.56 -28.37
C ASP A 290 0.63 12.48 -27.98
N CYS A 291 1.06 12.43 -26.70
CA CYS A 291 1.96 11.40 -26.20
C CYS A 291 1.26 10.04 -25.98
N ILE A 292 -0.04 10.04 -25.68
CA ILE A 292 -0.84 8.82 -25.54
C ILE A 292 -1.01 8.15 -26.91
N LEU A 293 -1.32 8.95 -27.94
CA LEU A 293 -1.41 8.48 -29.32
C LEU A 293 -0.06 7.96 -29.84
N LEU A 294 1.03 8.65 -29.52
CA LEU A 294 2.38 8.23 -29.90
C LEU A 294 2.82 6.94 -29.16
N GLU A 295 2.45 6.73 -27.89
CA GLU A 295 2.69 5.43 -27.20
C GLU A 295 1.92 4.27 -27.85
N CYS A 296 0.71 4.52 -28.34
CA CYS A 296 -0.07 3.50 -29.07
C CYS A 296 0.54 3.20 -30.45
N ILE A 297 1.11 4.21 -31.13
CA ILE A 297 1.67 4.07 -32.48
C ILE A 297 3.12 3.57 -32.44
N TYR A 298 3.93 4.06 -31.48
CA TYR A 298 5.35 3.70 -31.34
C TYR A 298 5.60 2.83 -30.11
N GLN A 299 5.04 1.62 -30.08
CA GLN A 299 5.25 0.64 -29.00
C GLN A 299 6.73 0.27 -28.74
N ASN A 300 7.67 0.77 -29.55
CA ASN A 300 9.09 0.46 -29.53
C ASN A 300 10.04 1.66 -29.40
N SER A 301 9.59 2.91 -29.28
CA SER A 301 10.52 4.04 -29.30
C SER A 301 11.08 4.39 -27.92
N SER A 302 12.32 3.99 -27.70
CA SER A 302 13.18 4.41 -26.58
C SER A 302 13.48 5.93 -26.55
N LEU A 303 13.06 6.69 -27.56
CA LEU A 303 13.35 8.10 -27.76
C LEU A 303 12.43 9.05 -26.95
N LEU A 304 11.22 8.64 -26.60
CA LEU A 304 10.27 9.47 -25.83
C LEU A 304 10.47 9.41 -24.31
N ASP A 305 11.26 8.46 -23.82
CA ASP A 305 11.33 8.12 -22.39
C ASP A 305 12.21 9.08 -21.55
N SER A 306 13.10 9.86 -22.15
CA SER A 306 14.09 10.63 -21.38
C SER A 306 13.74 12.10 -21.15
N THR A 307 12.68 12.60 -21.80
CA THR A 307 12.35 14.05 -21.77
C THR A 307 11.10 14.39 -20.97
N TYR A 308 10.34 13.39 -20.52
CA TYR A 308 9.07 13.59 -19.84
C TYR A 308 9.09 13.08 -18.39
N GLY A 309 8.62 13.92 -17.48
CA GLY A 309 8.48 13.59 -16.07
C GLY A 309 8.82 14.75 -15.16
N PRO A 310 8.49 14.68 -13.86
CA PRO A 310 8.85 15.70 -12.90
C PRO A 310 10.37 15.74 -12.70
N ARG A 311 10.88 16.94 -12.46
CA ARG A 311 12.29 17.12 -12.08
C ARG A 311 12.50 16.77 -10.63
N VAL A 312 13.35 15.76 -10.39
CA VAL A 312 13.70 15.27 -9.05
C VAL A 312 15.16 15.67 -8.74
N PRO A 313 15.43 16.35 -7.64
CA PRO A 313 16.78 16.78 -7.30
C PRO A 313 17.63 15.61 -6.76
N ASN A 314 18.97 15.69 -6.97
CA ASN A 314 19.92 14.74 -6.38
C ASN A 314 20.31 15.15 -4.96
N VAL A 315 19.42 14.98 -3.99
CA VAL A 315 19.62 15.43 -2.59
C VAL A 315 19.40 14.35 -1.56
N PHE A 316 19.03 13.13 -1.96
CA PHE A 316 18.65 12.05 -1.03
C PHE A 316 19.79 11.63 -0.10
N LYS A 317 21.05 11.78 -0.52
CA LYS A 317 22.22 11.50 0.31
C LYS A 317 22.24 12.23 1.67
N TYR A 318 21.49 13.31 1.81
CA TYR A 318 21.37 14.07 3.06
C TYR A 318 20.28 13.56 3.99
N MET A 319 19.37 12.70 3.49
CA MET A 319 18.17 12.23 4.19
C MET A 319 18.42 10.87 4.88
N LYS A 320 19.37 10.83 5.82
CA LYS A 320 19.87 9.59 6.43
C LYS A 320 18.80 8.75 7.16
N GLN A 321 17.69 9.36 7.61
CA GLN A 321 16.60 8.67 8.30
C GLN A 321 15.57 8.05 7.37
N LEU A 322 15.75 8.19 6.03
CA LEU A 322 14.76 7.75 5.06
C LEU A 322 14.64 6.22 5.04
N LYS A 323 13.43 5.73 5.31
CA LYS A 323 13.05 4.31 5.29
C LYS A 323 12.28 3.95 4.02
N HIS A 324 11.46 4.86 3.52
CA HIS A 324 10.57 4.62 2.38
C HIS A 324 10.71 5.73 1.35
N LEU A 325 11.23 5.40 0.19
CA LEU A 325 11.36 6.30 -0.96
C LEU A 325 10.54 5.77 -2.14
N TYR A 326 9.55 6.56 -2.54
CA TYR A 326 8.75 6.33 -3.74
C TYR A 326 9.03 7.42 -4.75
N LEU A 327 9.69 7.07 -5.83
CA LEU A 327 9.96 7.98 -6.94
C LEU A 327 8.76 8.00 -7.91
N PRO A 328 8.63 9.03 -8.75
CA PRO A 328 7.65 9.04 -9.83
C PRO A 328 7.85 7.87 -10.79
N GLY A 329 6.81 7.49 -11.53
CA GLY A 329 6.93 6.43 -12.54
C GLY A 329 7.95 6.77 -13.63
N GLN A 330 7.96 8.04 -14.04
CA GLN A 330 8.94 8.66 -14.92
C GLN A 330 9.44 9.95 -14.27
N TYR A 331 10.72 10.24 -14.36
CA TYR A 331 11.30 11.47 -13.79
C TYR A 331 12.62 11.85 -14.48
N ILE A 332 12.94 13.12 -14.39
CA ILE A 332 14.20 13.69 -14.87
C ILE A 332 15.06 14.04 -13.65
N VAL A 333 16.31 13.65 -13.68
CA VAL A 333 17.29 14.01 -12.65
C VAL A 333 18.53 14.64 -13.28
N CYS A 334 19.05 15.70 -12.68
CA CYS A 334 20.32 16.26 -13.07
C CYS A 334 21.46 15.44 -12.43
N GLY A 335 22.18 14.68 -13.25
CA GLY A 335 23.21 13.74 -12.78
C GLY A 335 22.63 12.39 -12.35
N LYS A 336 23.21 11.78 -11.31
CA LYS A 336 22.77 10.49 -10.78
C LYS A 336 22.36 10.61 -9.33
N LEU A 337 21.28 9.96 -8.96
CA LEU A 337 20.79 9.89 -7.57
C LEU A 337 21.80 9.13 -6.71
N GLU A 338 22.31 9.77 -5.69
CA GLU A 338 23.23 9.17 -4.73
C GLU A 338 22.44 8.56 -3.55
N LEU A 339 22.41 7.24 -3.45
CA LEU A 339 21.65 6.49 -2.42
C LEU A 339 22.56 5.85 -1.35
N ALA A 340 23.88 6.04 -1.43
CA ALA A 340 24.87 5.36 -0.60
C ALA A 340 24.71 5.62 0.92
N ASN A 341 24.13 6.75 1.32
CA ASN A 341 23.96 7.11 2.73
C ASN A 341 22.61 6.66 3.33
N LEU A 342 21.76 5.99 2.54
CA LEU A 342 20.42 5.56 2.98
C LEU A 342 20.45 4.18 3.65
N SER A 343 21.17 4.06 4.75
CA SER A 343 21.35 2.78 5.48
C SER A 343 20.07 2.22 6.09
N TYR A 344 19.07 3.05 6.35
CA TYR A 344 17.77 2.63 6.90
C TYR A 344 16.71 2.33 5.83
N LEU A 345 17.06 2.43 4.53
CA LEU A 345 16.09 2.27 3.45
C LEU A 345 15.51 0.86 3.40
N GLN A 346 14.20 0.75 3.55
CA GLN A 346 13.43 -0.51 3.52
C GLN A 346 12.58 -0.65 2.25
N THR A 347 12.17 0.48 1.66
CA THR A 347 11.36 0.49 0.44
C THR A 347 11.93 1.48 -0.56
N LEU A 348 12.20 1.00 -1.77
CA LEU A 348 12.61 1.81 -2.91
C LEU A 348 11.75 1.45 -4.12
N VAL A 349 10.95 2.42 -4.58
CA VAL A 349 9.96 2.20 -5.63
C VAL A 349 10.17 3.14 -6.80
N ASN A 350 10.00 2.61 -8.01
CA ASN A 350 10.16 3.28 -9.29
C ASN A 350 11.57 3.81 -9.57
N VAL A 351 12.58 3.10 -9.06
CA VAL A 351 13.96 3.43 -9.38
C VAL A 351 14.26 3.13 -10.83
N GLN A 352 14.93 4.06 -11.50
CA GLN A 352 15.46 3.90 -12.85
C GLN A 352 16.96 3.61 -12.74
N PRO A 353 17.46 2.43 -13.09
CA PRO A 353 18.85 2.05 -12.86
C PRO A 353 19.88 3.00 -13.48
N LYS A 354 19.57 3.56 -14.66
CA LYS A 354 20.45 4.54 -15.34
C LYS A 354 20.62 5.85 -14.57
N THR A 355 19.68 6.19 -13.68
CA THR A 355 19.68 7.46 -12.92
C THR A 355 20.28 7.33 -11.52
N VAL A 356 20.67 6.14 -11.09
CA VAL A 356 21.15 5.90 -9.73
C VAL A 356 22.63 5.58 -9.72
N GLN A 357 23.34 6.14 -8.74
CA GLN A 357 24.71 5.79 -8.42
C GLN A 357 24.77 5.12 -7.05
N ILE A 358 25.17 3.85 -7.05
CA ILE A 358 25.44 3.08 -5.83
C ILE A 358 26.89 2.61 -5.94
N PRO A 359 27.78 3.02 -5.02
CA PRO A 359 29.17 2.53 -5.01
C PRO A 359 29.23 1.01 -4.91
N THR A 360 30.26 0.39 -5.47
CA THR A 360 30.42 -1.07 -5.52
C THR A 360 30.44 -1.74 -4.15
N TRP A 361 30.97 -1.05 -3.15
CA TRP A 361 31.09 -1.51 -1.77
C TRP A 361 29.83 -1.35 -0.93
N PHE A 362 28.86 -0.52 -1.36
CA PHE A 362 27.66 -0.25 -0.58
C PHE A 362 26.55 -1.27 -0.88
N LYS A 363 25.97 -1.85 0.19
CA LYS A 363 24.81 -2.75 0.11
C LYS A 363 23.62 -2.12 0.85
N LEU A 364 22.44 -2.25 0.27
CA LEU A 364 21.17 -1.84 0.87
C LEU A 364 20.66 -2.98 1.80
N ASN A 365 21.34 -3.16 2.92
CA ASN A 365 21.15 -4.31 3.82
C ASN A 365 19.79 -4.34 4.55
N ARG A 366 19.00 -3.27 4.49
CA ARG A 366 17.65 -3.21 5.10
C ARG A 366 16.54 -3.16 4.07
N LEU A 367 16.87 -3.15 2.78
CA LEU A 367 15.88 -3.03 1.71
C LEU A 367 15.06 -4.34 1.59
N ARG A 368 13.75 -4.23 1.81
CA ARG A 368 12.79 -5.34 1.70
C ARG A 368 11.92 -5.25 0.44
N VAL A 369 11.67 -4.05 -0.06
CA VAL A 369 10.82 -3.82 -1.24
C VAL A 369 11.58 -3.02 -2.28
N LEU A 370 11.77 -3.63 -3.45
CA LEU A 370 12.40 -3.00 -4.60
C LEU A 370 11.45 -3.02 -5.79
N LYS A 371 11.20 -1.84 -6.40
CA LYS A 371 10.53 -1.75 -7.68
C LYS A 371 11.41 -0.97 -8.66
N VAL A 372 11.78 -1.62 -9.75
CA VAL A 372 12.61 -1.09 -10.84
C VAL A 372 11.73 -0.78 -12.03
N ASN A 373 11.86 0.42 -12.58
CA ASN A 373 11.15 0.88 -13.77
C ASN A 373 12.15 1.31 -14.84
N HIS A 374 11.71 1.34 -16.10
CA HIS A 374 12.43 1.79 -17.28
C HIS A 374 13.60 0.95 -17.80
N ASN A 375 13.82 1.12 -19.13
CA ASN A 375 14.79 0.43 -19.96
C ASN A 375 16.19 0.39 -19.33
N ALA A 376 16.52 -0.70 -18.70
CA ALA A 376 17.85 -0.95 -18.19
C ALA A 376 18.37 -2.27 -18.76
N GLN A 377 19.17 -2.19 -19.80
CA GLN A 377 19.86 -3.36 -20.34
C GLN A 377 20.78 -4.04 -19.30
N ASP A 378 21.11 -3.33 -18.19
CA ASP A 378 22.05 -3.78 -17.16
C ASP A 378 21.47 -3.84 -15.73
N VAL A 379 20.18 -4.12 -15.56
CA VAL A 379 19.58 -4.39 -14.22
C VAL A 379 20.28 -5.56 -13.52
N LYS A 380 20.95 -6.41 -14.29
CA LYS A 380 21.50 -7.69 -13.86
C LYS A 380 22.46 -7.67 -12.68
N GLN A 381 23.35 -6.71 -12.60
CA GLN A 381 24.41 -6.77 -11.59
C GLN A 381 24.30 -5.71 -10.51
N MET A 382 23.70 -4.58 -10.81
CA MET A 382 23.87 -3.39 -9.99
C MET A 382 22.92 -3.28 -8.79
N LEU A 383 21.69 -3.76 -8.91
CA LEU A 383 20.68 -3.57 -7.84
C LEU A 383 20.33 -4.87 -7.10
N ILE A 384 20.15 -5.99 -7.82
CA ILE A 384 19.66 -7.23 -7.20
C ILE A 384 20.72 -7.83 -6.27
N SER A 385 21.97 -7.93 -6.71
CA SER A 385 23.08 -8.46 -5.91
C SER A 385 23.45 -7.60 -4.69
N ARG A 386 22.99 -6.35 -4.63
CA ARG A 386 23.26 -5.42 -3.53
C ARG A 386 22.14 -5.31 -2.51
N CYS A 387 21.07 -6.06 -2.70
CA CYS A 387 19.89 -6.02 -1.86
C CYS A 387 19.60 -7.41 -1.26
N PRO A 388 20.43 -7.90 -0.32
CA PRO A 388 20.38 -9.30 0.14
C PRO A 388 19.12 -9.66 0.91
N LEU A 389 18.35 -8.68 1.40
CA LEU A 389 17.15 -8.89 2.21
C LEU A 389 15.86 -8.56 1.47
N VAL A 390 15.88 -8.42 0.15
CA VAL A 390 14.67 -8.13 -0.63
C VAL A 390 13.67 -9.27 -0.54
N GLU A 391 12.49 -8.96 -0.04
CA GLU A 391 11.34 -9.88 0.06
C GLU A 391 10.37 -9.72 -1.11
N LYS A 392 10.31 -8.51 -1.69
CA LYS A 392 9.40 -8.17 -2.79
C LYS A 392 10.14 -7.43 -3.89
N LEU A 393 10.22 -8.07 -5.05
CA LEU A 393 10.86 -7.53 -6.24
C LEU A 393 9.81 -7.31 -7.34
N TYR A 394 9.81 -6.10 -7.89
CA TYR A 394 8.98 -5.73 -9.04
C TYR A 394 9.90 -5.20 -10.13
N VAL A 395 9.87 -5.84 -11.30
CA VAL A 395 10.63 -5.43 -12.47
C VAL A 395 9.65 -5.03 -13.57
N ASP A 396 9.64 -3.74 -13.91
CA ASP A 396 8.77 -3.16 -14.95
C ASP A 396 9.64 -2.48 -16.02
N CYS A 397 10.47 -3.31 -16.68
CA CYS A 397 11.39 -2.84 -17.71
C CYS A 397 11.93 -4.02 -18.52
N ARG A 398 12.36 -3.77 -19.77
CA ARG A 398 12.99 -4.79 -20.61
C ARG A 398 14.31 -5.26 -19.99
N ILE A 399 14.48 -6.58 -19.91
CA ILE A 399 15.73 -7.23 -19.48
C ILE A 399 16.08 -8.34 -20.49
N LYS A 400 17.36 -8.50 -20.83
CA LYS A 400 17.75 -9.52 -21.81
C LYS A 400 17.60 -10.95 -21.27
N LYS A 401 17.95 -11.14 -19.99
CA LYS A 401 17.94 -12.44 -19.32
C LYS A 401 17.73 -12.24 -17.82
N LEU A 402 17.06 -13.18 -17.15
CA LEU A 402 16.99 -13.21 -15.69
C LEU A 402 18.38 -13.44 -15.08
N PRO A 403 18.66 -12.88 -13.89
CA PRO A 403 19.79 -13.32 -13.07
C PRO A 403 19.66 -14.82 -12.74
N GLU A 404 20.76 -15.48 -12.45
CA GLU A 404 20.72 -16.85 -11.93
C GLU A 404 20.07 -16.91 -10.54
N ALA A 405 19.47 -18.06 -10.18
CA ALA A 405 18.70 -18.22 -8.96
C ALA A 405 19.47 -17.78 -7.70
N HIS A 406 20.77 -18.10 -7.62
CA HIS A 406 21.62 -17.74 -6.49
C HIS A 406 21.91 -16.23 -6.35
N GLN A 407 21.65 -15.44 -7.38
CA GLN A 407 21.84 -13.98 -7.37
C GLN A 407 20.65 -13.23 -6.80
N PHE A 408 19.49 -13.90 -6.69
CA PHE A 408 18.33 -13.32 -6.00
C PHE A 408 18.50 -13.39 -4.48
N SER A 409 17.80 -12.50 -3.78
CA SER A 409 17.70 -12.59 -2.32
C SER A 409 17.10 -13.93 -1.89
N PRO A 410 17.72 -14.65 -0.94
CA PRO A 410 17.13 -15.88 -0.40
C PRO A 410 15.79 -15.64 0.30
N ASN A 411 15.49 -14.40 0.71
CA ASN A 411 14.21 -14.01 1.34
C ASN A 411 13.13 -13.61 0.33
N LEU A 412 13.37 -13.76 -0.98
CA LEU A 412 12.43 -13.31 -2.01
C LEU A 412 11.14 -14.13 -1.95
N ALA A 413 10.08 -13.50 -1.42
CA ALA A 413 8.76 -14.12 -1.27
C ALA A 413 7.78 -13.68 -2.36
N LYS A 414 8.03 -12.53 -3.02
CA LYS A 414 7.18 -12.04 -4.10
C LYS A 414 8.01 -11.50 -5.25
N LEU A 415 7.74 -12.02 -6.44
CA LEU A 415 8.31 -11.55 -7.70
C LEU A 415 7.18 -11.11 -8.64
N SER A 416 7.35 -9.95 -9.27
CA SER A 416 6.47 -9.49 -10.34
C SER A 416 7.30 -9.01 -11.52
N LEU A 417 7.10 -9.60 -12.67
CA LEU A 417 7.74 -9.24 -13.94
C LEU A 417 6.70 -8.61 -14.86
N ARG A 418 6.99 -7.45 -15.40
CA ARG A 418 6.13 -6.72 -16.32
C ARG A 418 6.97 -6.12 -17.44
N LYS A 419 6.52 -6.24 -18.68
CA LYS A 419 7.21 -5.68 -19.86
C LYS A 419 8.70 -6.07 -19.93
N THR A 420 9.06 -7.21 -19.37
CA THR A 420 10.47 -7.65 -19.34
C THR A 420 10.94 -8.19 -20.66
N LEU A 421 10.03 -8.66 -21.53
CA LEU A 421 10.30 -9.18 -22.87
C LEU A 421 11.43 -10.25 -22.86
N LEU A 422 11.38 -11.16 -21.89
CA LEU A 422 12.36 -12.26 -21.81
C LEU A 422 12.25 -13.15 -23.03
N GLU A 423 13.38 -13.47 -23.63
CA GLU A 423 13.48 -14.32 -24.81
C GLU A 423 13.64 -15.82 -24.46
N GLU A 424 13.86 -16.13 -23.19
CA GLU A 424 13.96 -17.50 -22.65
C GLU A 424 12.82 -17.74 -21.64
N ASP A 425 12.42 -19.00 -21.44
CA ASP A 425 11.48 -19.38 -20.39
C ASP A 425 12.06 -19.01 -19.00
N PRO A 426 11.35 -18.21 -18.21
CA PRO A 426 11.83 -17.80 -16.88
C PRO A 426 11.72 -18.92 -15.83
N MET A 427 10.88 -19.94 -16.04
CA MET A 427 10.54 -20.93 -15.02
C MET A 427 11.72 -21.74 -14.51
N PRO A 428 12.67 -22.25 -15.35
CA PRO A 428 13.81 -23.03 -14.87
C PRO A 428 14.73 -22.28 -13.89
N THR A 429 14.67 -20.94 -13.91
CA THR A 429 15.38 -20.10 -12.92
C THR A 429 14.53 -19.84 -11.70
N LEU A 430 13.24 -19.54 -11.89
CA LEU A 430 12.35 -19.10 -10.83
C LEU A 430 11.90 -20.25 -9.92
N GLU A 431 11.77 -21.46 -10.44
CA GLU A 431 11.37 -22.65 -9.68
C GLU A 431 12.39 -23.05 -8.60
N LYS A 432 13.64 -22.60 -8.73
CA LYS A 432 14.73 -22.81 -7.77
C LYS A 432 14.72 -21.81 -6.60
N LEU A 433 13.83 -20.81 -6.59
CA LEU A 433 13.76 -19.81 -5.53
C LEU A 433 13.05 -20.39 -4.28
N PRO A 434 13.76 -20.60 -3.16
CA PRO A 434 13.28 -21.45 -2.07
C PRO A 434 12.10 -20.83 -1.29
N ASN A 435 11.99 -19.50 -1.25
CA ASN A 435 10.99 -18.80 -0.45
C ASN A 435 9.93 -18.07 -1.29
N LEU A 436 9.89 -18.32 -2.61
CA LEU A 436 8.95 -17.64 -3.49
C LEU A 436 7.52 -18.14 -3.24
N LYS A 437 6.64 -17.23 -2.76
CA LYS A 437 5.23 -17.51 -2.46
C LYS A 437 4.27 -16.91 -3.46
N ILE A 438 4.67 -15.83 -4.13
CA ILE A 438 3.83 -15.11 -5.07
C ILE A 438 4.63 -14.83 -6.34
N LEU A 439 4.19 -15.36 -7.46
CA LEU A 439 4.71 -15.07 -8.78
C LEU A 439 3.65 -14.37 -9.63
N ARG A 440 4.05 -13.27 -10.26
CA ARG A 440 3.18 -12.52 -11.16
C ARG A 440 3.91 -12.20 -12.45
N LEU A 441 3.39 -12.70 -13.56
CA LEU A 441 3.88 -12.42 -14.90
C LEU A 441 2.84 -11.59 -15.64
N PHE A 442 3.22 -10.35 -15.99
CA PHE A 442 2.29 -9.39 -16.58
C PHE A 442 2.79 -8.85 -17.91
N TYR A 443 1.86 -8.59 -18.80
CA TYR A 443 2.02 -7.70 -19.94
C TYR A 443 3.36 -7.90 -20.69
N ARG A 444 3.44 -8.98 -21.49
CA ARG A 444 4.64 -9.34 -22.25
C ARG A 444 5.88 -9.50 -21.36
N SER A 445 5.74 -10.14 -20.20
CA SER A 445 6.90 -10.40 -19.34
C SER A 445 7.89 -11.37 -20.00
N PHE A 446 7.41 -12.26 -20.86
CA PHE A 446 8.24 -13.05 -21.78
C PHE A 446 7.52 -13.22 -23.13
N VAL A 447 8.30 -13.62 -24.17
CA VAL A 447 7.86 -13.62 -25.57
C VAL A 447 7.98 -15.00 -26.23
N ARG A 448 8.00 -16.06 -25.44
CA ARG A 448 8.01 -17.45 -25.92
C ARG A 448 6.61 -18.06 -25.91
N GLU A 449 6.43 -19.05 -26.78
CA GLU A 449 5.18 -19.81 -26.94
C GLU A 449 5.00 -20.83 -25.80
N GLY A 450 6.09 -21.37 -25.24
CA GLY A 450 6.06 -22.40 -24.22
C GLY A 450 6.61 -21.97 -22.87
N MET A 451 6.04 -22.54 -21.80
CA MET A 451 6.44 -22.35 -20.41
C MET A 451 6.38 -23.70 -19.68
N VAL A 452 7.43 -24.07 -18.94
CA VAL A 452 7.53 -25.36 -18.27
C VAL A 452 7.84 -25.19 -16.79
N CYS A 453 7.01 -25.80 -15.92
CA CYS A 453 7.27 -25.93 -14.50
C CYS A 453 7.66 -27.39 -14.20
N SER A 454 8.92 -27.61 -13.78
CA SER A 454 9.49 -28.94 -13.61
C SER A 454 9.07 -29.60 -12.30
N GLU A 455 9.21 -30.93 -12.22
CA GLU A 455 8.95 -31.70 -11.00
C GLU A 455 9.74 -31.15 -9.81
N GLY A 456 9.07 -31.01 -8.65
CA GLY A 456 9.65 -30.42 -7.43
C GLY A 456 9.90 -28.90 -7.50
N GLY A 457 9.63 -28.25 -8.63
CA GLY A 457 9.76 -26.81 -8.78
C GLY A 457 8.77 -26.03 -7.94
N PHE A 458 9.16 -24.83 -7.50
CA PHE A 458 8.31 -23.91 -6.73
C PHE A 458 7.77 -24.48 -5.40
N PRO A 459 8.58 -24.90 -4.46
CA PRO A 459 8.13 -25.65 -3.28
C PRO A 459 7.16 -24.87 -2.36
N LEU A 460 7.25 -23.53 -2.30
CA LEU A 460 6.42 -22.70 -1.44
C LEU A 460 5.50 -21.73 -2.21
N LEU A 461 5.35 -21.90 -3.52
CA LEU A 461 4.54 -21.00 -4.34
C LEU A 461 3.04 -21.21 -4.05
N GLN A 462 2.36 -20.14 -3.63
CA GLN A 462 0.95 -20.18 -3.24
C GLN A 462 0.04 -19.42 -4.21
N TYR A 463 0.58 -18.39 -4.87
CA TYR A 463 -0.18 -17.52 -5.77
C TYR A 463 0.55 -17.35 -7.09
N VAL A 464 -0.12 -17.68 -8.18
CA VAL A 464 0.35 -17.42 -9.54
C VAL A 464 -0.65 -16.52 -10.25
N VAL A 465 -0.16 -15.49 -10.92
CA VAL A 465 -0.95 -14.63 -11.80
C VAL A 465 -0.25 -14.51 -13.13
N LEU A 466 -0.90 -14.98 -14.18
CA LEU A 466 -0.50 -14.84 -15.57
C LEU A 466 -1.47 -13.86 -16.22
N SER A 467 -0.98 -12.73 -16.72
CA SER A 467 -1.88 -11.72 -17.30
C SER A 467 -1.24 -11.06 -18.53
N ASN A 468 -2.02 -10.97 -19.61
CA ASN A 468 -1.61 -10.34 -20.88
C ASN A 468 -0.31 -10.96 -21.46
N LEU A 469 -0.18 -12.29 -21.37
CA LEU A 469 0.90 -13.06 -21.97
C LEU A 469 0.50 -13.53 -23.37
N TYR A 470 0.50 -12.60 -24.32
CA TYR A 470 -0.06 -12.80 -25.67
C TYR A 470 0.69 -13.82 -26.53
N TYR A 471 1.92 -14.20 -26.17
CA TYR A 471 2.73 -15.17 -26.90
C TYR A 471 2.69 -16.57 -26.31
N LEU A 472 2.15 -16.72 -25.08
CA LEU A 472 2.07 -18.01 -24.40
C LEU A 472 0.97 -18.87 -25.03
N GLU A 473 1.35 -19.94 -25.73
CA GLU A 473 0.46 -20.91 -26.35
C GLU A 473 0.33 -22.21 -25.53
N GLU A 474 1.45 -22.64 -24.95
CA GLU A 474 1.55 -23.90 -24.23
C GLU A 474 2.17 -23.70 -22.85
N TRP A 475 1.49 -24.22 -21.83
CA TRP A 475 2.01 -24.25 -20.48
C TRP A 475 2.03 -25.68 -19.96
N THR A 476 3.21 -26.17 -19.63
CA THR A 476 3.42 -27.51 -19.08
C THR A 476 3.71 -27.42 -17.58
N VAL A 477 3.08 -28.29 -16.81
CA VAL A 477 3.29 -28.45 -15.36
C VAL A 477 3.52 -29.93 -15.10
N ASP A 478 4.71 -30.28 -14.64
CA ASP A 478 5.03 -31.65 -14.30
C ASP A 478 4.35 -32.08 -12.99
N LYS A 479 4.17 -33.40 -12.84
CA LYS A 479 3.64 -33.97 -11.61
C LYS A 479 4.60 -33.64 -10.45
N GLY A 480 4.03 -33.05 -9.36
CA GLY A 480 4.83 -32.65 -8.19
C GLY A 480 5.37 -31.22 -8.25
N ALA A 481 5.16 -30.48 -9.35
CA ALA A 481 5.42 -29.04 -9.37
C ALA A 481 4.38 -28.26 -8.56
N MET A 482 4.80 -27.14 -7.97
CA MET A 482 3.94 -26.20 -7.21
C MET A 482 3.09 -26.87 -6.11
N PRO A 483 3.65 -27.69 -5.20
CA PRO A 483 2.88 -28.47 -4.23
C PRO A 483 2.07 -27.63 -3.22
N SER A 484 2.35 -26.35 -3.11
CA SER A 484 1.69 -25.40 -2.18
C SER A 484 0.76 -24.41 -2.89
N LEU A 485 0.52 -24.54 -4.20
CA LEU A 485 -0.26 -23.57 -4.97
C LEU A 485 -1.72 -23.60 -4.54
N CYS A 486 -2.23 -22.43 -4.07
CA CYS A 486 -3.60 -22.26 -3.59
C CYS A 486 -4.47 -21.43 -4.55
N HIS A 487 -3.87 -20.50 -5.27
CA HIS A 487 -4.57 -19.55 -6.13
C HIS A 487 -3.86 -19.39 -7.46
N LEU A 488 -4.62 -19.59 -8.53
CA LEU A 488 -4.15 -19.37 -9.90
C LEU A 488 -5.12 -18.41 -10.59
N THR A 489 -4.58 -17.35 -11.19
CA THR A 489 -5.33 -16.42 -12.05
C THR A 489 -4.72 -16.41 -13.44
N ILE A 490 -5.53 -16.61 -14.46
CA ILE A 490 -5.19 -16.48 -15.88
C ILE A 490 -6.08 -15.39 -16.47
N ASP A 491 -5.47 -14.33 -16.97
CA ASP A 491 -6.17 -13.14 -17.44
C ASP A 491 -5.62 -12.66 -18.79
N SER A 492 -6.47 -12.52 -19.79
CA SER A 492 -6.10 -11.98 -21.11
C SER A 492 -4.90 -12.69 -21.77
N CYS A 493 -4.75 -14.00 -21.58
CA CYS A 493 -3.72 -14.84 -22.23
C CYS A 493 -4.31 -15.49 -23.49
N SER A 494 -4.62 -14.66 -24.51
CA SER A 494 -5.45 -15.03 -25.67
C SER A 494 -4.90 -16.18 -26.54
N SER A 495 -3.59 -16.40 -26.55
CA SER A 495 -2.96 -17.49 -27.32
C SER A 495 -2.89 -18.81 -26.57
N LEU A 496 -3.15 -18.82 -25.26
CA LEU A 496 -3.10 -20.05 -24.45
C LEU A 496 -4.23 -21.00 -24.85
N LYS A 497 -3.85 -22.18 -25.35
CA LYS A 497 -4.80 -23.15 -25.94
C LYS A 497 -5.55 -23.96 -24.89
N THR A 498 -4.85 -24.37 -23.83
CA THR A 498 -5.39 -25.24 -22.77
C THR A 498 -4.70 -24.96 -21.45
N ILE A 499 -5.30 -25.42 -20.36
CA ILE A 499 -4.60 -25.48 -19.08
C ILE A 499 -3.70 -26.73 -18.99
N PRO A 500 -2.60 -26.67 -18.21
CA PRO A 500 -1.68 -27.78 -18.06
C PRO A 500 -2.34 -29.03 -17.47
N ASP A 501 -1.98 -30.20 -17.98
CA ASP A 501 -2.45 -31.49 -17.46
C ASP A 501 -2.00 -31.74 -16.02
N GLY A 502 -0.83 -31.25 -15.65
CA GLY A 502 -0.28 -31.40 -14.30
C GLY A 502 -1.07 -30.71 -13.21
N LEU A 503 -1.97 -29.77 -13.54
CA LEU A 503 -2.83 -29.13 -12.52
C LEU A 503 -3.74 -30.12 -11.78
N ARG A 504 -4.11 -31.25 -12.41
CA ARG A 504 -4.86 -32.34 -11.74
C ARG A 504 -4.17 -32.90 -10.50
N PHE A 505 -2.85 -32.76 -10.41
CA PHE A 505 -2.04 -33.22 -9.28
C PHE A 505 -1.79 -32.14 -8.22
N VAL A 506 -2.21 -30.91 -8.46
CA VAL A 506 -2.07 -29.78 -7.52
C VAL A 506 -3.30 -29.71 -6.60
N THR A 507 -3.39 -30.68 -5.69
CA THR A 507 -4.55 -30.84 -4.78
C THR A 507 -4.73 -29.69 -3.79
N THR A 508 -3.74 -28.84 -3.63
CA THR A 508 -3.78 -27.63 -2.79
C THR A 508 -4.49 -26.45 -3.45
N LEU A 509 -4.80 -26.53 -4.74
CA LEU A 509 -5.43 -25.44 -5.50
C LEU A 509 -6.88 -25.24 -5.03
N ARG A 510 -7.15 -24.08 -4.43
CA ARG A 510 -8.47 -23.73 -3.86
C ARG A 510 -9.27 -22.82 -4.75
N GLN A 511 -8.60 -21.98 -5.54
CA GLN A 511 -9.25 -21.04 -6.43
C GLN A 511 -8.51 -20.95 -7.75
N LEU A 512 -9.27 -21.15 -8.83
CA LEU A 512 -8.85 -20.89 -10.20
C LEU A 512 -9.73 -19.78 -10.78
N GLU A 513 -9.09 -18.71 -11.20
CA GLU A 513 -9.77 -17.54 -11.74
C GLU A 513 -9.35 -17.30 -13.18
N ILE A 514 -10.33 -17.33 -14.09
CA ILE A 514 -10.17 -17.14 -15.52
C ILE A 514 -10.85 -15.81 -15.88
N ARG A 515 -10.09 -14.87 -16.43
CA ARG A 515 -10.57 -13.54 -16.77
C ARG A 515 -10.24 -13.19 -18.22
N ASN A 516 -11.15 -12.51 -18.89
CA ASN A 516 -10.93 -11.96 -20.23
C ASN A 516 -10.30 -13.00 -21.20
N MET A 517 -10.76 -14.25 -21.13
CA MET A 517 -10.38 -15.32 -22.04
C MET A 517 -11.52 -15.61 -23.01
N MET A 518 -11.22 -16.19 -24.17
CA MET A 518 -12.23 -16.58 -25.16
C MET A 518 -13.25 -17.56 -24.56
N LYS A 519 -14.50 -17.48 -25.01
CA LYS A 519 -15.56 -18.41 -24.59
C LYS A 519 -15.17 -19.86 -24.79
N SER A 520 -14.52 -20.19 -25.90
CA SER A 520 -14.02 -21.55 -26.17
C SER A 520 -13.06 -22.08 -25.12
N PHE A 521 -12.27 -21.21 -24.46
CA PHE A 521 -11.39 -21.60 -23.35
C PHE A 521 -12.18 -21.88 -22.07
N LYS A 522 -13.23 -21.08 -21.79
CA LYS A 522 -14.15 -21.29 -20.68
C LYS A 522 -14.91 -22.62 -20.87
N ASP A 523 -15.52 -22.84 -22.05
CA ASP A 523 -16.31 -24.04 -22.37
C ASP A 523 -15.52 -25.35 -22.17
N ARG A 524 -14.18 -25.31 -22.34
CA ARG A 524 -13.30 -26.47 -22.06
C ARG A 524 -13.18 -26.78 -20.57
N LEU A 525 -13.37 -25.77 -19.70
CA LEU A 525 -13.21 -25.85 -18.24
C LEU A 525 -14.54 -26.02 -17.52
N ASP A 526 -15.65 -25.78 -18.20
CA ASP A 526 -16.99 -26.01 -17.66
C ASP A 526 -17.29 -27.52 -17.54
N GLU A 527 -18.31 -27.86 -16.77
CA GLU A 527 -18.70 -29.24 -16.51
C GLU A 527 -19.03 -29.96 -17.84
N GLY A 528 -18.32 -31.06 -18.09
CA GLY A 528 -18.38 -31.79 -19.37
C GLY A 528 -17.41 -31.31 -20.44
N GLY A 529 -16.67 -30.25 -20.23
CA GLY A 529 -15.62 -29.78 -21.14
C GLY A 529 -14.36 -30.63 -21.13
N LEU A 530 -13.56 -30.54 -22.20
CA LEU A 530 -12.37 -31.39 -22.42
C LEU A 530 -11.30 -31.28 -21.34
N ASP A 531 -11.21 -30.13 -20.66
CA ASP A 531 -10.20 -29.85 -19.63
C ASP A 531 -10.77 -29.86 -18.21
N PHE A 532 -12.07 -30.12 -18.03
CA PHE A 532 -12.73 -30.12 -16.71
C PHE A 532 -12.07 -31.09 -15.73
N ASP A 533 -11.67 -32.28 -16.19
CA ASP A 533 -10.98 -33.28 -15.34
C ASP A 533 -9.67 -32.78 -14.71
N LYS A 534 -9.04 -31.76 -15.32
CA LYS A 534 -7.81 -31.17 -14.80
C LYS A 534 -8.05 -30.26 -13.60
N VAL A 535 -9.28 -29.78 -13.40
CA VAL A 535 -9.65 -28.77 -12.39
C VAL A 535 -10.85 -29.12 -11.54
N LYS A 536 -11.50 -30.27 -11.75
CA LYS A 536 -12.70 -30.70 -10.98
C LYS A 536 -12.50 -30.76 -9.46
N HIS A 537 -11.26 -30.88 -9.00
CA HIS A 537 -10.88 -30.88 -7.58
C HIS A 537 -10.81 -29.47 -6.97
N VAL A 538 -10.87 -28.41 -7.79
CA VAL A 538 -10.74 -27.02 -7.33
C VAL A 538 -12.09 -26.51 -6.80
N PRO A 539 -12.19 -26.15 -5.50
CA PRO A 539 -13.48 -25.76 -4.89
C PRO A 539 -14.10 -24.49 -5.47
N SER A 540 -13.28 -23.57 -5.98
CA SER A 540 -13.74 -22.28 -6.52
C SER A 540 -13.21 -22.06 -7.93
N LEU A 541 -14.07 -22.25 -8.93
CA LEU A 541 -13.83 -21.85 -10.33
C LEU A 541 -14.57 -20.53 -10.57
N VAL A 542 -13.84 -19.48 -10.92
CA VAL A 542 -14.40 -18.14 -11.13
C VAL A 542 -14.12 -17.69 -12.58
N PHE A 543 -15.17 -17.42 -13.33
CA PHE A 543 -15.06 -16.87 -14.68
C PHE A 543 -15.55 -15.43 -14.70
N GLN A 544 -14.76 -14.53 -15.29
CA GLN A 544 -15.10 -13.12 -15.41
C GLN A 544 -14.78 -12.62 -16.82
N TYR A 545 -15.78 -12.04 -17.49
CA TYR A 545 -15.63 -11.46 -18.83
C TYR A 545 -15.12 -12.49 -19.87
N CYS A 546 -15.69 -13.70 -19.87
CA CYS A 546 -15.31 -14.79 -20.79
C CYS A 546 -16.42 -15.15 -21.80
N ASP A 547 -17.31 -14.23 -22.10
CA ASP A 547 -18.52 -14.49 -22.91
C ASP A 547 -18.39 -14.04 -24.38
N TRP A 548 -17.18 -13.72 -24.85
CA TRP A 548 -16.89 -13.24 -26.22
C TRP A 548 -15.95 -14.16 -26.99
#